data_15c8a2e52db8f82367e481eb0ef486fd
#
_entry.id   15c8a2e52db8f82367e481eb0ef486fd
#
_cell.length_a   1.000
_cell.length_b   1.000
_cell.length_c   1.000
_cell.angle_alpha   90.00
_cell.angle_beta   90.00
_cell.angle_gamma   90.00
#
_symmetry.space_group_name_H-M   'P 1'
#
loop_
_entity.id
_entity.type
_entity.pdbx_description
1 polymer ?
#
loop_
_entity_poly.entity_id
_entity_poly.type
_entity_poly.pdbx_seq_one_letter_code
_entity_poly.pdbx_strand_id
1 'polypeptide(L)'
;DVPPQAEYLADAFWPGPLTIVLKSRAVVPDIVRAGGKTVGLRCPDHPMTLKTLRAAGVPFAAPSANPSGEESPKNAQKVAEYFNGKIDGIIDGGACGIGRESTIIDTSAVPYKILRHGALSETEIARTLADKLKIIGITGGTGCGKTTALNVLRSYGALVIDCDEVYHLLLESSTEMKNELSDEFPGCLTDAGVDRK
;
A
#
# COMPACT_ATOMS: atom_id res chain seq x y z
N ASP A 1 4.61 -17.83 -1.43
CA ASP A 1 3.18 -17.68 -1.19
C ASP A 1 2.81 -16.22 -1.38
N VAL A 2 1.69 -15.98 -2.08
CA VAL A 2 1.12 -14.65 -2.27
C VAL A 2 0.09 -14.44 -1.15
N PRO A 3 0.23 -13.43 -0.28
CA PRO A 3 -0.74 -13.21 0.77
C PRO A 3 -2.05 -12.65 0.19
N PRO A 4 -3.22 -12.95 0.81
CA PRO A 4 -4.54 -12.57 0.27
C PRO A 4 -4.66 -11.07 -0.03
N GLN A 5 -4.10 -10.20 0.82
CA GLN A 5 -4.12 -8.76 0.56
C GLN A 5 -3.41 -8.36 -0.75
N ALA A 6 -2.35 -9.08 -1.13
CA ALA A 6 -1.66 -8.82 -2.39
C ALA A 6 -2.50 -9.27 -3.60
N GLU A 7 -3.23 -10.38 -3.50
CA GLU A 7 -4.18 -10.83 -4.53
C GLU A 7 -5.30 -9.81 -4.72
N TYR A 8 -5.94 -9.36 -3.62
CA TYR A 8 -7.01 -8.36 -3.68
C TYR A 8 -6.56 -7.04 -4.31
N LEU A 9 -5.34 -6.59 -3.99
CA LEU A 9 -4.78 -5.38 -4.58
C LEU A 9 -4.41 -5.58 -6.05
N ALA A 10 -3.88 -6.74 -6.42
CA ALA A 10 -3.59 -7.06 -7.80
C ALA A 10 -4.87 -7.11 -8.65
N ASP A 11 -5.92 -7.77 -8.17
CA ASP A 11 -7.22 -7.86 -8.86
C ASP A 11 -7.87 -6.48 -9.05
N ALA A 12 -7.71 -5.58 -8.08
CA ALA A 12 -8.31 -4.25 -8.15
C ALA A 12 -7.51 -3.25 -9.01
N PHE A 13 -6.17 -3.33 -8.99
CA PHE A 13 -5.31 -2.28 -9.54
C PHE A 13 -4.38 -2.74 -10.66
N TRP A 14 -4.42 -3.98 -11.10
CA TRP A 14 -3.67 -4.48 -12.25
C TRP A 14 -4.58 -4.86 -13.41
N PRO A 15 -4.22 -4.44 -14.62
CA PRO A 15 -3.08 -3.59 -15.00
C PRO A 15 -3.20 -2.17 -14.46
N GLY A 16 -2.10 -1.59 -13.95
CA GLY A 16 -2.16 -0.24 -13.40
C GLY A 16 -0.91 0.25 -12.66
N PRO A 17 -1.06 1.37 -11.93
CA PRO A 17 0.06 2.06 -11.30
C PRO A 17 0.35 1.57 -9.89
N LEU A 18 0.20 0.26 -9.61
CA LEU A 18 0.55 -0.36 -8.34
C LEU A 18 1.73 -1.31 -8.50
N THR A 19 2.73 -1.14 -7.65
CA THR A 19 3.83 -2.10 -7.48
C THR A 19 3.65 -2.79 -6.12
N ILE A 20 3.55 -4.11 -6.14
CA ILE A 20 3.38 -4.93 -4.94
C ILE A 20 4.69 -5.64 -4.64
N VAL A 21 5.25 -5.41 -3.46
CA VAL A 21 6.45 -6.08 -2.97
C VAL A 21 6.04 -7.33 -2.20
N LEU A 22 6.62 -8.46 -2.60
CA LEU A 22 6.34 -9.80 -2.08
C LEU A 22 7.63 -10.49 -1.66
N LYS A 23 7.54 -11.51 -0.82
CA LYS A 23 8.65 -12.43 -0.56
C LYS A 23 9.05 -13.12 -1.87
N SER A 24 10.33 -13.02 -2.20
CA SER A 24 10.86 -13.59 -3.42
C SER A 24 11.04 -15.10 -3.31
N ARG A 25 10.81 -15.80 -4.42
CA ARG A 25 11.19 -17.21 -4.59
C ARG A 25 12.59 -17.31 -5.17
N ALA A 26 13.23 -18.46 -4.99
CA ALA A 26 14.59 -18.72 -5.48
C ALA A 26 14.73 -18.61 -7.01
N VAL A 27 13.63 -18.72 -7.76
CA VAL A 27 13.60 -18.56 -9.22
C VAL A 27 13.92 -17.11 -9.66
N VAL A 28 13.74 -16.12 -8.77
CA VAL A 28 14.08 -14.72 -9.08
C VAL A 28 15.57 -14.52 -8.83
N PRO A 29 16.38 -14.14 -9.84
CA PRO A 29 17.80 -13.94 -9.70
C PRO A 29 18.17 -12.90 -8.64
N ASP A 30 19.30 -13.09 -7.95
CA ASP A 30 19.75 -12.19 -6.90
C ASP A 30 20.00 -10.76 -7.39
N ILE A 31 20.50 -10.63 -8.63
CA ILE A 31 20.69 -9.31 -9.25
C ILE A 31 19.40 -8.50 -9.37
N VAL A 32 18.24 -9.15 -9.61
CA VAL A 32 16.94 -8.49 -9.69
C VAL A 32 16.44 -8.05 -8.30
N ARG A 33 16.86 -8.77 -7.26
CA ARG A 33 16.50 -8.51 -5.85
C ARG A 33 17.52 -7.62 -5.12
N ALA A 34 18.60 -7.22 -5.77
CA ALA A 34 19.74 -6.56 -5.13
C ALA A 34 20.23 -7.30 -3.86
N GLY A 35 20.20 -8.64 -3.86
CA GLY A 35 20.54 -9.48 -2.72
C GLY A 35 19.48 -9.54 -1.60
N GLY A 36 18.35 -8.85 -1.77
CA GLY A 36 17.25 -8.85 -0.81
C GLY A 36 16.39 -10.13 -0.85
N LYS A 37 15.41 -10.21 0.07
CA LYS A 37 14.48 -11.35 0.19
C LYS A 37 13.12 -11.07 -0.45
N THR A 38 12.94 -9.90 -1.06
CA THR A 38 11.68 -9.45 -1.64
C THR A 38 11.87 -9.06 -3.11
N VAL A 39 10.77 -8.99 -3.85
CA VAL A 39 10.71 -8.51 -5.24
C VAL A 39 9.48 -7.67 -5.44
N GLY A 40 9.62 -6.53 -6.09
CA GLY A 40 8.50 -5.68 -6.52
C GLY A 40 7.95 -6.16 -7.86
N LEU A 41 6.64 -6.42 -7.92
CA LEU A 41 5.93 -6.85 -9.13
C LEU A 41 4.93 -5.79 -9.55
N ARG A 42 4.77 -5.61 -10.86
CA ARG A 42 3.78 -4.72 -11.45
C ARG A 42 3.26 -5.28 -12.77
N CYS A 43 1.96 -5.13 -13.02
CA CYS A 43 1.36 -5.29 -14.34
C CYS A 43 1.04 -3.90 -14.89
N PRO A 44 1.77 -3.39 -15.91
CA PRO A 44 1.57 -2.04 -16.41
C PRO A 44 0.30 -1.93 -17.26
N ASP A 45 -0.46 -0.83 -17.11
CA ASP A 45 -1.60 -0.52 -17.96
C ASP A 45 -1.15 0.26 -19.20
N HIS A 46 -0.53 -0.46 -20.12
CA HIS A 46 -0.11 0.10 -21.41
C HIS A 46 -0.19 -0.97 -22.50
N PRO A 47 -1.04 -0.82 -23.54
CA PRO A 47 -1.31 -1.86 -24.50
C PRO A 47 -0.05 -2.41 -25.20
N MET A 48 0.87 -1.53 -25.63
CA MET A 48 2.11 -1.92 -26.29
C MET A 48 3.03 -2.69 -25.33
N THR A 49 3.17 -2.23 -24.07
CA THR A 49 3.97 -2.93 -23.05
C THR A 49 3.41 -4.32 -22.76
N LEU A 50 2.09 -4.44 -22.60
CA LEU A 50 1.42 -5.73 -22.39
C LEU A 50 1.61 -6.66 -23.60
N LYS A 51 1.53 -6.13 -24.82
CA LYS A 51 1.80 -6.91 -26.04
C LYS A 51 3.24 -7.41 -26.09
N THR A 52 4.20 -6.55 -25.72
CA THR A 52 5.63 -6.91 -25.67
C THR A 52 5.89 -7.99 -24.60
N LEU A 53 5.33 -7.85 -23.40
CA LEU A 53 5.44 -8.85 -22.33
C LEU A 53 4.87 -10.21 -22.74
N ARG A 54 3.69 -10.21 -23.39
CA ARG A 54 3.07 -11.45 -23.91
C ARG A 54 3.89 -12.11 -25.02
N ALA A 55 4.46 -11.30 -25.91
CA ALA A 55 5.28 -11.81 -27.00
C ALA A 55 6.61 -12.41 -26.50
N ALA A 56 7.20 -11.81 -25.47
CA ALA A 56 8.42 -12.29 -24.86
C ALA A 56 8.21 -13.55 -24.00
N GLY A 57 7.02 -13.73 -23.42
CA GLY A 57 6.68 -14.87 -22.57
C GLY A 57 7.43 -14.95 -21.24
N VAL A 58 8.15 -13.88 -20.87
CA VAL A 58 8.95 -13.78 -19.63
C VAL A 58 8.73 -12.44 -18.94
N PRO A 59 8.87 -12.36 -17.63
CA PRO A 59 8.85 -11.09 -16.90
C PRO A 59 10.10 -10.25 -17.21
N PHE A 60 9.96 -8.93 -17.18
CA PHE A 60 11.05 -8.00 -17.41
C PHE A 60 11.49 -7.35 -16.08
N ALA A 61 12.81 -7.21 -15.88
CA ALA A 61 13.34 -6.30 -14.89
C ALA A 61 13.32 -4.89 -15.49
N ALA A 62 12.48 -4.02 -14.96
CA ALA A 62 12.19 -2.70 -15.52
C ALA A 62 12.45 -1.59 -14.50
N PRO A 63 13.70 -1.08 -14.36
CA PRO A 63 13.99 0.14 -13.64
C PRO A 63 13.42 1.37 -14.36
N SER A 64 13.49 2.55 -13.73
CA SER A 64 13.20 3.82 -14.41
C SER A 64 14.21 4.08 -15.53
N ALA A 65 13.75 4.64 -16.65
CA ALA A 65 14.57 4.88 -17.84
C ALA A 65 15.32 6.23 -17.77
N ASN A 66 15.99 6.49 -16.64
CA ASN A 66 16.81 7.68 -16.40
C ASN A 66 18.10 7.30 -15.67
N PRO A 67 19.20 8.04 -15.84
CA PRO A 67 20.36 7.94 -14.98
C PRO A 67 19.98 8.26 -13.52
N SER A 68 20.71 7.70 -12.57
CA SER A 68 20.45 7.94 -11.14
C SER A 68 20.56 9.45 -10.82
N GLY A 69 19.50 9.98 -10.19
CA GLY A 69 19.42 11.39 -9.83
C GLY A 69 18.78 12.31 -10.90
N GLU A 70 18.57 11.81 -12.11
CA GLU A 70 17.91 12.55 -13.17
C GLU A 70 16.39 12.37 -13.15
N GLU A 71 15.65 13.31 -13.77
CA GLU A 71 14.20 13.24 -13.87
C GLU A 71 13.74 12.05 -14.71
N SER A 72 12.68 11.36 -14.26
CA SER A 72 12.07 10.26 -15.02
C SER A 72 11.51 10.74 -16.35
N PRO A 73 11.90 10.13 -17.51
CA PRO A 73 11.46 10.58 -18.82
C PRO A 73 9.96 10.31 -19.03
N LYS A 74 9.30 11.24 -19.74
CA LYS A 74 7.86 11.14 -20.05
C LYS A 74 7.57 10.75 -21.51
N ASN A 75 8.62 10.62 -22.33
CA ASN A 75 8.54 10.21 -23.75
C ASN A 75 9.81 9.53 -24.21
N ALA A 76 9.74 8.86 -25.36
CA ALA A 76 10.85 8.13 -25.96
C ALA A 76 12.04 9.02 -26.35
N GLN A 77 11.79 10.27 -26.75
CA GLN A 77 12.85 11.21 -27.09
C GLN A 77 13.76 11.48 -25.92
N LYS A 78 13.18 11.71 -24.72
CA LYS A 78 13.99 11.93 -23.50
C LYS A 78 14.79 10.70 -23.09
N VAL A 79 14.24 9.48 -23.29
CA VAL A 79 14.96 8.22 -23.12
C VAL A 79 16.14 8.14 -24.08
N ALA A 80 15.94 8.49 -25.36
CA ALA A 80 17.01 8.52 -26.34
C ALA A 80 18.13 9.50 -25.95
N GLU A 81 17.80 10.68 -25.44
CA GLU A 81 18.80 11.65 -24.96
C GLU A 81 19.69 11.04 -23.85
N TYR A 82 19.11 10.31 -22.91
CA TYR A 82 19.85 9.69 -21.80
C TYR A 82 20.69 8.48 -22.23
N PHE A 83 20.19 7.67 -23.17
CA PHE A 83 20.73 6.33 -23.42
C PHE A 83 21.13 6.08 -24.88
N ASN A 84 21.19 7.11 -25.74
CA ASN A 84 21.62 6.95 -27.13
C ASN A 84 22.97 6.22 -27.21
N GLY A 85 23.00 5.15 -27.99
CA GLY A 85 24.20 4.28 -28.15
C GLY A 85 24.53 3.41 -26.94
N LYS A 86 23.69 3.40 -25.88
CA LYS A 86 23.90 2.59 -24.65
C LYS A 86 22.87 1.48 -24.50
N ILE A 87 21.82 1.49 -25.29
CA ILE A 87 20.73 0.49 -25.29
C ILE A 87 20.47 0.02 -26.72
N ASP A 88 19.96 -1.21 -26.87
CA ASP A 88 19.74 -1.84 -28.17
C ASP A 88 18.54 -1.25 -28.92
N GLY A 89 17.56 -0.70 -28.22
CA GLY A 89 16.38 -0.11 -28.84
C GLY A 89 15.42 0.55 -27.87
N ILE A 90 14.51 1.32 -28.44
CA ILE A 90 13.42 1.98 -27.72
C ILE A 90 12.10 1.61 -28.39
N ILE A 91 11.15 1.14 -27.62
CA ILE A 91 9.76 0.98 -28.09
C ILE A 91 9.03 2.26 -27.69
N ASP A 92 8.71 3.08 -28.70
CA ASP A 92 7.96 4.31 -28.48
C ASP A 92 6.46 4.02 -28.36
N GLY A 93 5.96 4.12 -27.14
CA GLY A 93 4.54 4.00 -26.80
C GLY A 93 3.81 5.32 -26.73
N GLY A 94 4.44 6.43 -27.11
CA GLY A 94 3.93 7.78 -26.94
C GLY A 94 4.21 8.38 -25.56
N ALA A 95 3.58 9.51 -25.26
CA ALA A 95 3.75 10.19 -23.98
C ALA A 95 3.11 9.44 -22.83
N CYS A 96 3.73 9.51 -21.64
CA CYS A 96 3.21 8.91 -20.41
C CYS A 96 1.89 9.56 -19.97
N GLY A 97 0.77 8.83 -20.02
CA GLY A 97 -0.55 9.35 -19.70
C GLY A 97 -0.74 9.74 -18.23
N ILE A 98 -0.21 8.93 -17.29
CA ILE A 98 -0.35 9.18 -15.86
C ILE A 98 0.65 10.24 -15.35
N GLY A 99 1.86 10.27 -15.92
CA GLY A 99 2.91 11.22 -15.56
C GLY A 99 3.38 11.16 -14.09
N ARG A 100 2.91 10.16 -13.33
CA ARG A 100 3.30 9.90 -11.92
C ARG A 100 3.80 8.48 -11.79
N GLU A 101 4.71 8.28 -10.86
CA GLU A 101 5.22 6.95 -10.56
C GLU A 101 4.15 6.04 -9.92
N SER A 102 4.38 4.71 -9.97
CA SER A 102 3.51 3.76 -9.28
C SER A 102 3.63 3.91 -7.76
N THR A 103 2.52 3.72 -7.07
CA THR A 103 2.54 3.50 -5.62
C THR A 103 3.18 2.15 -5.35
N ILE A 104 4.08 2.08 -4.36
CA ILE A 104 4.76 0.84 -3.96
C ILE A 104 4.28 0.44 -2.58
N ILE A 105 3.70 -0.75 -2.48
CA ILE A 105 3.24 -1.34 -1.24
C ILE A 105 3.99 -2.63 -0.92
N ASP A 106 4.47 -2.77 0.30
CA ASP A 106 5.09 -3.99 0.80
C ASP A 106 4.06 -4.81 1.57
N THR A 107 3.72 -5.96 1.01
CA THR A 107 2.81 -6.94 1.59
C THR A 107 3.54 -8.20 2.08
N SER A 108 4.87 -8.17 2.12
CA SER A 108 5.70 -9.30 2.57
C SER A 108 5.61 -9.56 4.08
N ALA A 109 5.08 -8.59 4.83
CA ALA A 109 4.81 -8.65 6.26
C ALA A 109 3.44 -8.04 6.61
N VAL A 110 2.99 -8.26 7.84
CA VAL A 110 1.76 -7.68 8.40
C VAL A 110 2.16 -6.79 9.59
N PRO A 111 1.66 -5.57 9.68
CA PRO A 111 0.85 -4.85 8.69
C PRO A 111 1.64 -4.52 7.42
N TYR A 112 0.92 -4.31 6.30
CA TYR A 112 1.55 -3.81 5.08
C TYR A 112 2.16 -2.42 5.29
N LYS A 113 3.10 -2.03 4.41
CA LYS A 113 3.70 -0.69 4.43
C LYS A 113 3.68 -0.06 3.04
N ILE A 114 3.35 1.21 2.95
CA ILE A 114 3.56 1.97 1.73
C ILE A 114 5.01 2.45 1.71
N LEU A 115 5.77 1.93 0.75
CA LEU A 115 7.19 2.28 0.56
C LEU A 115 7.38 3.53 -0.30
N ARG A 116 6.41 3.82 -1.19
CA ARG A 116 6.40 5.02 -2.02
C ARG A 116 4.97 5.43 -2.32
N HIS A 117 4.64 6.69 -2.04
CA HIS A 117 3.40 7.31 -2.48
C HIS A 117 3.51 7.69 -3.96
N GLY A 118 2.56 7.23 -4.77
CA GLY A 118 2.55 7.42 -6.23
C GLY A 118 1.17 7.81 -6.75
N ALA A 119 0.74 7.18 -7.84
CA ALA A 119 -0.53 7.48 -8.51
C ALA A 119 -1.76 7.04 -7.71
N LEU A 120 -1.67 6.00 -6.87
CA LEU A 120 -2.74 5.57 -5.98
C LEU A 120 -2.55 6.16 -4.59
N SER A 121 -3.63 6.67 -4.01
CA SER A 121 -3.64 7.16 -2.62
C SER A 121 -3.72 6.00 -1.62
N GLU A 122 -3.26 6.27 -0.40
CA GLU A 122 -3.39 5.32 0.71
C GLU A 122 -4.85 5.01 1.04
N THR A 123 -5.75 6.00 0.90
CA THR A 123 -7.19 5.83 1.12
C THR A 123 -7.82 4.86 0.14
N GLU A 124 -7.44 4.90 -1.15
CA GLU A 124 -7.92 3.96 -2.17
C GLU A 124 -7.48 2.53 -1.84
N ILE A 125 -6.22 2.36 -1.47
CA ILE A 125 -5.65 1.06 -1.07
C ILE A 125 -6.38 0.52 0.17
N ALA A 126 -6.50 1.34 1.21
CA ALA A 126 -7.15 0.94 2.46
C ALA A 126 -8.63 0.57 2.24
N ARG A 127 -9.37 1.34 1.43
CA ARG A 127 -10.76 1.04 1.08
C ARG A 127 -10.87 -0.30 0.36
N THR A 128 -10.03 -0.53 -0.66
CA THR A 128 -10.03 -1.81 -1.41
C THR A 128 -9.79 -3.00 -0.51
N LEU A 129 -8.89 -2.89 0.46
CA LEU A 129 -8.64 -3.96 1.42
C LEU A 129 -9.79 -4.11 2.42
N ALA A 130 -10.38 -3.00 2.89
CA ALA A 130 -11.51 -3.01 3.80
C ALA A 130 -12.75 -3.67 3.20
N ASP A 131 -13.02 -3.47 1.91
CA ASP A 131 -14.15 -4.08 1.19
C ASP A 131 -14.07 -5.62 1.13
N LYS A 132 -12.88 -6.19 1.35
CA LYS A 132 -12.64 -7.64 1.38
C LYS A 132 -12.62 -8.22 2.79
N LEU A 133 -12.64 -7.37 3.82
CA LEU A 133 -12.68 -7.82 5.21
C LEU A 133 -14.10 -8.26 5.58
N LYS A 134 -14.18 -9.43 6.23
CA LYS A 134 -15.41 -9.82 6.90
C LYS A 134 -15.45 -9.13 8.26
N ILE A 135 -16.22 -8.04 8.36
CA ILE A 135 -16.38 -7.30 9.60
C ILE A 135 -17.58 -7.85 10.37
N ILE A 136 -17.37 -8.20 11.63
CA ILE A 136 -18.41 -8.67 12.53
C ILE A 136 -18.52 -7.65 13.68
N GLY A 137 -19.67 -6.98 13.75
CA GLY A 137 -19.98 -6.09 14.87
C GLY A 137 -20.57 -6.86 16.05
N ILE A 138 -20.02 -6.64 17.25
CA ILE A 138 -20.53 -7.18 18.50
C ILE A 138 -21.04 -6.01 19.35
N THR A 139 -22.34 -6.04 19.70
CA THR A 139 -22.96 -5.05 20.55
C THR A 139 -23.69 -5.71 21.72
N GLY A 140 -24.01 -4.94 22.74
CA GLY A 140 -24.77 -5.42 23.90
C GLY A 140 -24.56 -4.50 25.12
N GLY A 141 -25.44 -4.63 26.13
CA GLY A 141 -25.38 -3.86 27.35
C GLY A 141 -24.12 -4.09 28.19
N THR A 142 -23.93 -3.28 29.22
CA THR A 142 -22.83 -3.45 30.18
C THR A 142 -22.95 -4.81 30.87
N GLY A 143 -21.82 -5.52 31.00
CA GLY A 143 -21.76 -6.83 31.65
C GLY A 143 -22.26 -8.03 30.84
N CYS A 144 -22.68 -7.88 29.57
CA CYS A 144 -23.20 -8.97 28.75
C CYS A 144 -22.12 -9.90 28.13
N GLY A 145 -20.85 -9.72 28.48
CA GLY A 145 -19.76 -10.59 28.04
C GLY A 145 -19.12 -10.24 26.70
N LYS A 146 -19.29 -9.00 26.18
CA LYS A 146 -18.65 -8.54 24.92
C LYS A 146 -17.15 -8.77 24.93
N THR A 147 -16.46 -8.30 25.97
CA THR A 147 -15.00 -8.47 26.10
C THR A 147 -14.57 -9.94 26.13
N THR A 148 -15.36 -10.80 26.74
CA THR A 148 -15.11 -12.26 26.72
C THR A 148 -15.21 -12.81 25.31
N ALA A 149 -16.26 -12.44 24.55
CA ALA A 149 -16.44 -12.85 23.17
C ALA A 149 -15.29 -12.32 22.27
N LEU A 150 -14.88 -11.05 22.44
CA LEU A 150 -13.77 -10.46 21.72
C LEU A 150 -12.45 -11.20 21.99
N ASN A 151 -12.18 -11.57 23.24
CA ASN A 151 -10.98 -12.34 23.61
C ASN A 151 -10.97 -13.76 23.01
N VAL A 152 -12.13 -14.41 22.94
CA VAL A 152 -12.26 -15.70 22.25
C VAL A 152 -11.97 -15.56 20.76
N LEU A 153 -12.55 -14.56 20.09
CA LEU A 153 -12.27 -14.30 18.68
C LEU A 153 -10.79 -14.00 18.42
N ARG A 154 -10.16 -13.20 19.29
CA ARG A 154 -8.73 -12.91 19.24
C ARG A 154 -7.89 -14.19 19.33
N SER A 155 -8.28 -15.14 20.17
CA SER A 155 -7.59 -16.44 20.30
C SER A 155 -7.70 -17.32 19.04
N TYR A 156 -8.74 -17.11 18.22
CA TYR A 156 -8.90 -17.73 16.89
C TYR A 156 -8.25 -16.93 15.75
N GLY A 157 -7.47 -15.90 16.05
CA GLY A 157 -6.72 -15.12 15.06
C GLY A 157 -7.50 -13.98 14.44
N ALA A 158 -8.67 -13.62 14.95
CA ALA A 158 -9.37 -12.42 14.50
C ALA A 158 -8.64 -11.15 14.94
N LEU A 159 -8.57 -10.16 14.06
CA LEU A 159 -8.23 -8.80 14.45
C LEU A 159 -9.42 -8.22 15.23
N VAL A 160 -9.20 -7.92 16.50
CA VAL A 160 -10.23 -7.38 17.38
C VAL A 160 -9.96 -5.91 17.65
N ILE A 161 -10.97 -5.08 17.39
CA ILE A 161 -10.98 -3.66 17.73
C ILE A 161 -12.02 -3.48 18.83
N ASP A 162 -11.59 -3.09 20.02
CA ASP A 162 -12.46 -2.67 21.11
C ASP A 162 -12.59 -1.14 21.07
N CYS A 163 -13.80 -0.64 20.83
CA CYS A 163 -14.02 0.80 20.66
C CYS A 163 -13.71 1.58 21.96
N ASP A 164 -13.88 0.98 23.13
CA ASP A 164 -13.54 1.61 24.38
C ASP A 164 -12.02 1.75 24.55
N GLU A 165 -11.25 0.69 24.19
CA GLU A 165 -9.78 0.74 24.17
C GLU A 165 -9.28 1.81 23.19
N VAL A 166 -9.82 1.87 21.98
CA VAL A 166 -9.45 2.86 20.96
C VAL A 166 -9.79 4.28 21.43
N TYR A 167 -10.97 4.46 21.99
CA TYR A 167 -11.39 5.76 22.54
C TYR A 167 -10.43 6.25 23.62
N HIS A 168 -10.05 5.40 24.57
CA HIS A 168 -9.08 5.76 25.62
C HIS A 168 -7.71 6.10 25.03
N LEU A 169 -7.22 5.29 24.09
CA LEU A 169 -5.95 5.53 23.41
C LEU A 169 -5.94 6.90 22.70
N LEU A 170 -7.01 7.24 22.00
CA LEU A 170 -7.14 8.52 21.31
C LEU A 170 -7.17 9.70 22.27
N LEU A 171 -7.91 9.59 23.37
CA LEU A 171 -7.91 10.63 24.42
C LEU A 171 -6.54 10.85 25.05
N GLU A 172 -5.71 9.82 25.14
CA GLU A 172 -4.36 9.93 25.72
C GLU A 172 -3.33 10.44 24.71
N SER A 173 -3.42 10.01 23.46
CA SER A 173 -2.35 10.18 22.46
C SER A 173 -2.64 11.21 21.37
N SER A 174 -3.91 11.45 21.01
CA SER A 174 -4.26 12.34 19.90
C SER A 174 -4.35 13.80 20.32
N THR A 175 -3.39 14.61 19.88
CA THR A 175 -3.43 16.08 20.06
C THR A 175 -4.58 16.71 19.29
N GLU A 176 -4.88 16.20 18.07
CA GLU A 176 -5.97 16.69 17.24
C GLU A 176 -7.32 16.51 17.94
N MET A 177 -7.61 15.31 18.44
CA MET A 177 -8.83 15.02 19.18
C MET A 177 -8.95 15.87 20.46
N LYS A 178 -7.85 16.10 21.18
CA LYS A 178 -7.84 16.98 22.35
C LYS A 178 -8.18 18.41 22.00
N ASN A 179 -7.65 18.93 20.90
CA ASN A 179 -7.94 20.27 20.43
C ASN A 179 -9.43 20.41 20.03
N GLU A 180 -9.96 19.48 19.26
CA GLU A 180 -11.38 19.47 18.88
C GLU A 180 -12.30 19.40 20.11
N LEU A 181 -11.97 18.55 21.08
CA LEU A 181 -12.73 18.49 22.35
C LEU A 181 -12.66 19.78 23.14
N SER A 182 -11.49 20.44 23.18
CA SER A 182 -11.33 21.72 23.88
C SER A 182 -12.11 22.85 23.22
N ASP A 183 -12.21 22.84 21.89
CA ASP A 183 -12.94 23.83 21.11
C ASP A 183 -14.45 23.67 21.30
N GLU A 184 -14.96 22.43 21.31
CA GLU A 184 -16.38 22.12 21.47
C GLU A 184 -16.82 22.18 22.94
N PHE A 185 -15.97 21.80 23.88
CA PHE A 185 -16.23 21.75 25.32
C PHE A 185 -15.15 22.51 26.11
N PRO A 186 -15.20 23.85 26.20
CA PRO A 186 -14.20 24.63 26.87
C PRO A 186 -14.06 24.22 28.35
N GLY A 187 -12.82 23.94 28.75
CA GLY A 187 -12.48 23.52 30.12
C GLY A 187 -12.47 22.00 30.35
N CYS A 188 -12.75 21.19 29.33
CA CYS A 188 -12.69 19.72 29.46
C CYS A 188 -11.25 19.17 29.56
N LEU A 189 -10.22 19.95 29.20
CA LEU A 189 -8.82 19.56 29.33
C LEU A 189 -8.25 20.06 30.68
N THR A 190 -7.67 19.13 31.43
CA THR A 190 -6.98 19.40 32.70
C THR A 190 -5.56 18.85 32.65
N ASP A 191 -4.72 19.19 33.62
CA ASP A 191 -3.37 18.63 33.76
C ASP A 191 -3.38 17.08 33.90
N ALA A 192 -4.50 16.49 34.32
CA ALA A 192 -4.69 15.07 34.49
C ALA A 192 -5.28 14.38 33.19
N GLY A 193 -5.55 15.15 32.14
CA GLY A 193 -6.17 14.69 30.93
C GLY A 193 -7.58 15.24 30.69
N VAL A 194 -8.42 14.50 29.91
CA VAL A 194 -9.79 14.92 29.61
C VAL A 194 -10.70 14.67 30.85
N ASP A 195 -11.33 15.72 31.35
CA ASP A 195 -12.39 15.61 32.37
C ASP A 195 -13.69 15.16 31.67
N ARG A 196 -14.26 14.06 32.17
CA ARG A 196 -15.45 13.41 31.60
C ARG A 196 -16.75 13.74 32.38
N LYS A 197 -16.70 14.70 33.29
CA LYS A 197 -17.88 15.08 34.06
C LYS A 197 -18.72 16.12 33.39
#